data_683f9904bbbcc07220d3f5455623b7fd
#
_entry.id   683f9904bbbcc07220d3f5455623b7fd
#
_cell.length_a   1.000
_cell.length_b   1.000
_cell.length_c   1.000
_cell.angle_alpha   90.00
_cell.angle_beta   90.00
_cell.angle_gamma   90.00
#
_symmetry.space_group_name_H-M   'P 1'
#
loop_
_entity.id
_entity.type
_entity.pdbx_description
1 polymer ?
#
loop_
_entity_poly.entity_id
_entity_poly.type
_entity_poly.pdbx_seq_one_letter_code
_entity_poly.pdbx_strand_id
1 'polypeptide(L)'
;VNIAVLKHNEDSGVTWAAKNVALGVTTNKVRFHIDYCEKSIPEILAAPCLRDKMVLHVGEAAKISTVSVAGAQIAKDDRVFFSRDPVAMDRIGLDILEAKRAEQGLESVRSISTHVAACARKGLGTDDLTKIDLRELRA
;
A
#
# COMPACT_ATOMS: atom_id res chain seq x y z
N VAL A 1 6.28 -0.42 14.70
CA VAL A 1 6.50 -1.24 13.48
C VAL A 1 5.15 -1.61 12.90
N ASN A 2 5.02 -1.51 11.57
CA ASN A 2 3.85 -1.94 10.81
C ASN A 2 4.23 -3.16 9.97
N ILE A 3 3.45 -4.22 10.04
CA ILE A 3 3.63 -5.44 9.24
C ILE A 3 2.40 -5.61 8.36
N ALA A 4 2.58 -5.62 7.06
CA ALA A 4 1.51 -5.57 6.08
C ALA A 4 1.72 -6.57 4.93
N VAL A 5 0.64 -7.17 4.45
CA VAL A 5 0.62 -8.04 3.27
C VAL A 5 0.16 -7.25 2.06
N LEU A 6 0.88 -7.36 0.95
CA LEU A 6 0.49 -6.72 -0.32
C LEU A 6 -0.75 -7.38 -0.89
N LYS A 7 -1.78 -6.58 -1.19
CA LYS A 7 -3.02 -7.09 -1.78
C LYS A 7 -3.80 -6.02 -2.54
N HIS A 8 -4.66 -6.49 -3.43
CA HIS A 8 -5.73 -5.71 -4.03
C HIS A 8 -6.87 -5.41 -3.05
N ASN A 9 -7.55 -4.30 -3.28
CA ASN A 9 -8.81 -3.94 -2.64
C ASN A 9 -9.66 -3.11 -3.62
N GLU A 10 -10.96 -3.40 -3.71
CA GLU A 10 -11.88 -2.75 -4.66
C GLU A 10 -12.02 -1.25 -4.44
N ASP A 11 -12.00 -0.82 -3.17
CA ASP A 11 -12.22 0.58 -2.81
C ASP A 11 -10.96 1.46 -2.89
N SER A 12 -9.76 0.86 -3.10
CA SER A 12 -8.52 1.65 -3.01
C SER A 12 -7.36 1.11 -3.85
N GLY A 13 -7.63 0.14 -4.72
CA GLY A 13 -6.59 -0.48 -5.54
C GLY A 13 -5.57 -1.24 -4.70
N VAL A 14 -4.41 -0.65 -4.44
CA VAL A 14 -3.36 -1.24 -3.61
C VAL A 14 -3.67 -1.11 -2.11
N THR A 15 -3.36 -2.15 -1.37
CA THR A 15 -3.32 -2.14 0.09
C THR A 15 -1.98 -2.70 0.53
N TRP A 16 -1.19 -1.88 1.22
CA TRP A 16 0.05 -2.30 1.83
C TRP A 16 0.37 -1.44 3.06
N ALA A 17 1.50 -0.71 3.11
CA ALA A 17 1.97 -0.05 4.32
C ALA A 17 1.06 1.09 4.79
N ALA A 18 0.78 2.08 3.95
CA ALA A 18 0.01 3.27 4.33
C ALA A 18 -1.43 2.93 4.72
N LYS A 19 -2.14 2.20 3.87
CA LYS A 19 -3.51 1.80 4.16
C LYS A 19 -3.60 0.87 5.38
N ASN A 20 -2.66 -0.07 5.54
CA ASN A 20 -2.66 -0.99 6.68
C ASN A 20 -2.54 -0.25 8.00
N VAL A 21 -1.63 0.72 8.10
CA VAL A 21 -1.52 1.57 9.30
C VAL A 21 -2.79 2.38 9.49
N ALA A 22 -3.21 3.16 8.49
CA ALA A 22 -4.31 4.10 8.63
C ALA A 22 -5.60 3.40 9.08
N LEU A 23 -5.99 2.33 8.40
CA LEU A 23 -7.21 1.62 8.73
C LEU A 23 -7.04 0.60 9.86
N GLY A 24 -5.81 0.16 10.15
CA GLY A 24 -5.51 -0.76 11.24
C GLY A 24 -5.73 -0.16 12.63
N VAL A 25 -5.56 1.15 12.77
CA VAL A 25 -5.71 1.87 14.05
C VAL A 25 -7.10 2.49 14.24
N THR A 26 -8.00 2.34 13.26
CA THR A 26 -9.33 2.96 13.31
C THR A 26 -10.42 1.94 13.58
N THR A 27 -11.50 2.38 14.24
CA THR A 27 -12.76 1.65 14.37
C THR A 27 -13.71 2.03 13.23
N ASN A 28 -14.69 1.16 12.93
CA ASN A 28 -15.68 1.41 11.87
C ASN A 28 -15.02 1.78 10.52
N LYS A 29 -14.17 0.89 10.02
CA LYS A 29 -13.33 1.09 8.83
C LYS A 29 -14.10 1.39 7.55
N VAL A 30 -15.33 0.89 7.42
CA VAL A 30 -16.16 1.03 6.22
C VAL A 30 -16.37 2.50 5.84
N ARG A 31 -16.58 3.39 6.81
CA ARG A 31 -16.77 4.82 6.58
C ARG A 31 -15.59 5.53 5.91
N PHE A 32 -14.40 4.91 5.93
CA PHE A 32 -13.18 5.48 5.37
C PHE A 32 -12.86 5.00 3.94
N HIS A 33 -13.70 4.10 3.37
CA HIS A 33 -13.55 3.60 2.01
C HIS A 33 -14.28 4.47 0.97
N ILE A 34 -14.52 5.74 1.29
CA ILE A 34 -15.13 6.72 0.38
C ILE A 34 -14.02 7.31 -0.52
N ASP A 35 -14.36 7.62 -1.78
CA ASP A 35 -13.46 8.25 -2.75
C ASP A 35 -12.10 7.53 -2.85
N TYR A 36 -12.14 6.21 -2.98
CA TYR A 36 -10.92 5.37 -3.08
C TYR A 36 -9.93 5.59 -1.92
N CYS A 37 -10.43 5.97 -0.76
CA CYS A 37 -9.64 6.31 0.43
C CYS A 37 -8.70 7.53 0.23
N GLU A 38 -8.89 8.34 -0.81
CA GLU A 38 -7.99 9.44 -1.18
C GLU A 38 -7.85 10.48 -0.07
N LYS A 39 -8.94 10.75 0.66
CA LYS A 39 -8.91 11.70 1.80
C LYS A 39 -8.58 11.01 3.11
N SER A 40 -9.22 9.87 3.37
CA SER A 40 -9.18 9.24 4.69
C SER A 40 -7.79 8.74 5.08
N ILE A 41 -7.08 8.06 4.17
CA ILE A 41 -5.75 7.52 4.47
C ILE A 41 -4.75 8.63 4.79
N PRO A 42 -4.58 9.69 3.96
CA PRO A 42 -3.65 10.77 4.30
C PRO A 42 -4.01 11.52 5.58
N GLU A 43 -5.29 11.73 5.87
CA GLU A 43 -5.73 12.42 7.10
C GLU A 43 -5.39 11.60 8.35
N ILE A 44 -5.65 10.29 8.33
CA ILE A 44 -5.35 9.41 9.45
C ILE A 44 -3.83 9.33 9.67
N LEU A 45 -3.05 9.13 8.60
CA LEU A 45 -1.59 9.03 8.69
C LEU A 45 -0.93 10.32 9.16
N ALA A 46 -1.51 11.48 8.83
CA ALA A 46 -1.00 12.79 9.25
C ALA A 46 -1.21 13.09 10.73
N ALA A 47 -2.06 12.33 11.43
CA ALA A 47 -2.30 12.52 12.85
C ALA A 47 -0.99 12.38 13.63
N PRO A 48 -0.58 13.39 14.46
CA PRO A 48 0.72 13.37 15.15
C PRO A 48 0.92 12.13 16.04
N CYS A 49 -0.16 11.66 16.69
CA CYS A 49 -0.10 10.45 17.52
C CYS A 49 0.26 9.18 16.75
N LEU A 50 0.11 9.17 15.44
CA LEU A 50 0.45 8.06 14.56
C LEU A 50 1.73 8.36 13.76
N ARG A 51 1.77 9.49 13.05
CA ARG A 51 2.89 9.89 12.19
C ARG A 51 4.23 9.84 12.93
N ASP A 52 4.30 10.42 14.12
CA ASP A 52 5.54 10.57 14.88
C ASP A 52 6.02 9.25 15.52
N LYS A 53 5.20 8.19 15.44
CA LYS A 53 5.52 6.87 15.99
C LYS A 53 5.80 5.80 14.92
N MET A 54 5.62 6.13 13.65
CA MET A 54 5.93 5.21 12.55
C MET A 54 7.42 5.19 12.26
N VAL A 55 8.11 4.09 12.57
CA VAL A 55 9.56 3.98 12.41
C VAL A 55 9.99 2.96 11.37
N LEU A 56 9.17 1.95 11.13
CA LEU A 56 9.48 0.85 10.19
C LEU A 56 8.21 0.20 9.68
N HIS A 57 8.19 -0.04 8.38
CA HIS A 57 7.20 -0.84 7.67
C HIS A 57 7.86 -2.09 7.12
N VAL A 58 7.27 -3.25 7.40
CA VAL A 58 7.64 -4.55 6.85
C VAL A 58 6.53 -4.99 5.94
N GLY A 59 6.83 -5.13 4.66
CA GLY A 59 5.86 -5.50 3.62
C GLY A 59 6.10 -6.92 3.12
N GLU A 60 5.15 -7.81 3.33
CA GLU A 60 5.17 -9.16 2.79
C GLU A 60 4.53 -9.16 1.40
N ALA A 61 5.21 -9.71 0.40
CA ALA A 61 4.74 -9.89 -0.96
C ALA A 61 4.87 -11.35 -1.45
N ALA A 62 5.18 -12.30 -0.57
CA ALA A 62 5.33 -13.70 -0.97
C ALA A 62 4.02 -14.27 -1.55
N LYS A 63 2.86 -13.85 -1.02
CA LYS A 63 1.54 -14.22 -1.52
C LYS A 63 0.66 -12.99 -1.67
N ILE A 64 0.50 -12.53 -2.91
CA ILE A 64 -0.27 -11.33 -3.24
C ILE A 64 -1.67 -11.72 -3.67
N SER A 65 -2.70 -11.28 -2.93
CA SER A 65 -4.09 -11.39 -3.42
C SER A 65 -4.32 -10.34 -4.50
N THR A 66 -4.53 -10.79 -5.74
CA THR A 66 -4.71 -9.94 -6.91
C THR A 66 -6.16 -9.52 -7.14
N VAL A 67 -7.09 -10.12 -6.40
CA VAL A 67 -8.51 -9.75 -6.35
C VAL A 67 -8.95 -9.53 -4.91
N SER A 68 -10.06 -8.79 -4.69
CA SER A 68 -10.53 -8.43 -3.34
C SER A 68 -11.05 -9.60 -2.52
N VAL A 69 -11.50 -10.66 -3.17
CA VAL A 69 -11.94 -11.86 -2.48
C VAL A 69 -10.73 -12.62 -1.97
N ALA A 70 -10.57 -12.71 -0.66
CA ALA A 70 -9.44 -13.36 -0.02
C ALA A 70 -9.28 -14.82 -0.50
N GLY A 71 -8.09 -15.16 -0.99
CA GLY A 71 -7.76 -16.51 -1.45
C GLY A 71 -8.28 -16.91 -2.82
N ALA A 72 -9.07 -16.04 -3.49
CA ALA A 72 -9.65 -16.39 -4.79
C ALA A 72 -8.63 -16.39 -5.93
N GLN A 73 -7.64 -15.50 -5.88
CA GLN A 73 -6.59 -15.42 -6.89
C GLN A 73 -5.30 -14.89 -6.27
N ILE A 74 -4.25 -15.69 -6.30
CA ILE A 74 -2.99 -15.39 -5.65
C ILE A 74 -1.85 -15.42 -6.66
N ALA A 75 -1.04 -14.38 -6.64
CA ALA A 75 0.28 -14.33 -7.29
C ALA A 75 1.39 -14.50 -6.26
N LYS A 76 2.57 -14.90 -6.71
CA LYS A 76 3.78 -15.02 -5.88
C LYS A 76 4.82 -14.00 -6.35
N ASP A 77 5.51 -13.42 -5.39
CA ASP A 77 6.64 -12.53 -5.63
C ASP A 77 7.86 -12.92 -4.77
N ASP A 78 7.63 -13.70 -3.70
CA ASP A 78 8.63 -14.31 -2.80
C ASP A 78 9.61 -13.30 -2.17
N ARG A 79 9.20 -12.01 -2.06
CA ARG A 79 10.00 -10.94 -1.48
C ARG A 79 9.38 -10.39 -0.20
N VAL A 80 10.25 -9.89 0.68
CA VAL A 80 9.89 -9.09 1.86
C VAL A 80 10.57 -7.73 1.73
N PHE A 81 9.84 -6.69 2.03
CA PHE A 81 10.29 -5.31 1.90
C PHE A 81 10.38 -4.62 3.24
N PHE A 82 11.33 -3.71 3.36
CA PHE A 82 11.52 -2.88 4.53
C PHE A 82 11.59 -1.42 4.10
N SER A 83 10.84 -0.54 4.74
CA SER A 83 10.88 0.90 4.45
C SER A 83 10.56 1.72 5.70
N ARG A 84 11.13 2.92 5.77
CA ARG A 84 10.71 3.95 6.72
C ARG A 84 9.65 4.87 6.13
N ASP A 85 9.46 4.82 4.82
CA ASP A 85 8.48 5.58 4.06
C ASP A 85 7.32 4.67 3.62
N PRO A 86 6.11 4.82 4.19
CA PRO A 86 4.96 4.01 3.83
C PRO A 86 4.45 4.29 2.41
N VAL A 87 4.65 5.51 1.92
CA VAL A 87 4.18 5.92 0.58
C VAL A 87 5.08 5.33 -0.50
N ALA A 88 6.41 5.39 -0.29
CA ALA A 88 7.37 4.74 -1.18
C ALA A 88 7.13 3.24 -1.25
N MET A 89 6.85 2.58 -0.11
CA MET A 89 6.49 1.16 -0.09
C MET A 89 5.23 0.91 -0.91
N ASP A 90 4.13 1.64 -0.68
CA ASP A 90 2.88 1.47 -1.41
C ASP A 90 3.04 1.78 -2.91
N ARG A 91 3.91 2.73 -3.27
CA ARG A 91 4.23 3.03 -4.67
C ARG A 91 4.90 1.85 -5.38
N ILE A 92 5.88 1.21 -4.75
CA ILE A 92 6.53 -0.01 -5.25
C ILE A 92 5.52 -1.18 -5.27
N GLY A 93 4.73 -1.32 -4.20
CA GLY A 93 3.68 -2.35 -4.11
C GLY A 93 2.63 -2.23 -5.20
N LEU A 94 2.27 -1.01 -5.58
CA LEU A 94 1.34 -0.76 -6.69
C LEU A 94 1.92 -1.28 -8.02
N ASP A 95 3.20 -1.04 -8.31
CA ASP A 95 3.83 -1.53 -9.53
C ASP A 95 3.93 -3.07 -9.55
N ILE A 96 4.24 -3.69 -8.41
CA ILE A 96 4.25 -5.15 -8.27
C ILE A 96 2.85 -5.71 -8.50
N LEU A 97 1.84 -5.14 -7.85
CA LEU A 97 0.44 -5.57 -7.98
C LEU A 97 -0.06 -5.43 -9.42
N GLU A 98 0.23 -4.31 -10.09
CA GLU A 98 -0.10 -4.06 -11.50
C GLU A 98 0.51 -5.13 -12.41
N ALA A 99 1.80 -5.43 -12.24
CA ALA A 99 2.48 -6.47 -13.03
C ALA A 99 1.80 -7.85 -12.82
N LYS A 100 1.53 -8.22 -11.58
CA LYS A 100 0.88 -9.51 -11.25
C LYS A 100 -0.56 -9.59 -11.76
N ARG A 101 -1.31 -8.48 -11.75
CA ARG A 101 -2.65 -8.42 -12.32
C ARG A 101 -2.62 -8.53 -13.85
N ALA A 102 -1.68 -7.86 -14.50
CA ALA A 102 -1.49 -7.95 -15.94
C ALA A 102 -1.12 -9.37 -16.40
N GLU A 103 -0.23 -10.08 -15.66
CA GLU A 103 0.09 -11.51 -15.90
C GLU A 103 -1.15 -12.40 -15.86
N GLN A 104 -2.18 -12.02 -15.11
CA GLN A 104 -3.43 -12.75 -14.93
C GLN A 104 -4.59 -12.24 -15.82
N GLY A 105 -4.34 -11.27 -16.70
CA GLY A 105 -5.36 -10.68 -17.57
C GLY A 105 -6.38 -9.79 -16.83
N LEU A 106 -6.03 -9.30 -15.63
CA LEU A 106 -6.89 -8.43 -14.84
C LEU A 106 -6.67 -6.95 -15.18
N GLU A 107 -7.72 -6.14 -15.04
CA GLU A 107 -7.66 -4.71 -15.27
C GLU A 107 -6.73 -3.99 -14.29
N SER A 108 -6.16 -2.86 -14.74
CA SER A 108 -5.34 -1.98 -13.90
C SER A 108 -6.16 -1.38 -12.74
N VAL A 109 -5.52 -1.27 -11.58
CA VAL A 109 -6.08 -0.62 -10.39
C VAL A 109 -5.42 0.71 -10.07
N ARG A 110 -4.56 1.20 -10.97
CA ARG A 110 -3.81 2.44 -10.78
C ARG A 110 -4.72 3.65 -10.60
N SER A 111 -5.79 3.73 -11.38
CA SER A 111 -6.76 4.83 -11.32
C SER A 111 -7.53 4.93 -10.00
N ILE A 112 -7.66 3.82 -9.28
CA ILE A 112 -8.33 3.77 -7.96
C ILE A 112 -7.33 3.74 -6.79
N SER A 113 -6.02 3.68 -7.04
CA SER A 113 -4.97 3.74 -6.01
C SER A 113 -4.56 5.19 -5.68
N THR A 114 -5.55 6.11 -5.63
CA THR A 114 -5.35 7.56 -5.54
C THR A 114 -4.73 8.00 -4.22
N HIS A 115 -4.95 7.23 -3.15
CA HIS A 115 -4.41 7.53 -1.83
C HIS A 115 -2.88 7.58 -1.78
N VAL A 116 -2.17 6.86 -2.66
CA VAL A 116 -0.69 6.88 -2.72
C VAL A 116 -0.21 8.29 -3.07
N ALA A 117 -0.70 8.85 -4.19
CA ALA A 117 -0.37 10.22 -4.58
C ALA A 117 -0.90 11.26 -3.59
N ALA A 118 -2.07 11.02 -2.97
CA ALA A 118 -2.62 11.92 -1.97
C ALA A 118 -1.75 11.98 -0.70
N CYS A 119 -1.20 10.85 -0.24
CA CYS A 119 -0.23 10.80 0.85
C CYS A 119 1.07 11.56 0.50
N ALA A 120 1.58 11.40 -0.73
CA ALA A 120 2.76 12.12 -1.18
C ALA A 120 2.53 13.64 -1.22
N ARG A 121 1.39 14.09 -1.78
CA ARG A 121 1.01 15.52 -1.76
C ARG A 121 0.91 16.11 -0.36
N LYS A 122 0.57 15.29 0.64
CA LYS A 122 0.47 15.69 2.05
C LYS A 122 1.82 15.64 2.78
N GLY A 123 2.90 15.26 2.10
CA GLY A 123 4.25 15.19 2.69
C GLY A 123 4.47 14.00 3.64
N LEU A 124 3.72 12.92 3.45
CA LEU A 124 3.81 11.71 4.30
C LEU A 124 4.82 10.68 3.78
N GLY A 125 5.47 10.96 2.67
CA GLY A 125 6.43 10.14 1.98
C GLY A 125 6.51 10.51 0.50
N THR A 126 7.14 9.68 -0.33
CA THR A 126 7.30 9.94 -1.77
C THR A 126 6.69 8.84 -2.63
N ASP A 127 5.97 9.23 -3.70
CA ASP A 127 5.53 8.37 -4.79
C ASP A 127 6.37 8.54 -6.07
N ASP A 128 7.39 9.39 -6.01
CA ASP A 128 8.33 9.66 -7.11
C ASP A 128 9.42 8.57 -7.15
N LEU A 129 9.34 7.68 -8.13
CA LEU A 129 10.29 6.57 -8.31
C LEU A 129 11.74 7.03 -8.44
N THR A 130 11.99 8.25 -8.91
CA THR A 130 13.37 8.80 -9.04
C THR A 130 14.01 9.14 -7.69
N LYS A 131 13.19 9.23 -6.63
CA LYS A 131 13.61 9.51 -5.26
C LYS A 131 13.60 8.27 -4.36
N ILE A 132 13.16 7.13 -4.87
CA ILE A 132 13.13 5.87 -4.13
C ILE A 132 14.41 5.09 -4.40
N ASP A 133 15.26 4.93 -3.39
CA ASP A 133 16.44 4.05 -3.45
C ASP A 133 16.02 2.63 -3.07
N LEU A 134 15.63 1.84 -4.07
CA LEU A 134 15.25 0.44 -3.89
C LEU A 134 16.48 -0.46 -4.00
N ARG A 135 16.83 -1.15 -2.90
CA ARG A 135 17.95 -2.09 -2.84
C ARG A 135 17.46 -3.50 -2.64
N GLU A 136 17.92 -4.41 -3.47
CA GLU A 136 17.65 -5.83 -3.34
C GLU A 136 18.83 -6.52 -2.65
N LEU A 137 18.52 -7.26 -1.58
CA LEU A 137 19.46 -8.15 -0.91
C LEU A 137 19.07 -9.59 -1.25
N ARG A 138 20.04 -10.35 -1.73
CA ARG A 138 19.88 -11.79 -1.99
C ARG A 138 20.61 -12.56 -0.90
N ALA A 139 19.93 -13.55 -0.33
CA ALA A 139 20.52 -14.49 0.62
C ALA A 139 21.34 -15.56 -0.12
#